data_0a1844eeb921cf97604bcd802f0b2a93
#
_entry.id   0a1844eeb921cf97604bcd802f0b2a93
#
_cell.length_a   1.000
_cell.length_b   1.000
_cell.length_c   1.000
_cell.angle_alpha   90.00
_cell.angle_beta   90.00
_cell.angle_gamma   90.00
#
_symmetry.space_group_name_H-M   'P 1'
#
loop_
_entity.id
_entity.type
_entity.pdbx_description
1 polymer ?
#
loop_
_entity_poly.entity_id
_entity_poly.type
_entity_poly.pdbx_seq_one_letter_code
_entity_poly.pdbx_strand_id
1 'polypeptide(L)'
;MKKSKHKQFIKKRWLILFLLGISTSPIFSQIKISGTITDINNEPLIGVNITVKGTRIGTISDFNGKYSIEVPNKQSVIVFSYIGYKTIEKSVPSSGQLNVIMEEETQSIEEVVVVAYGTQKKSHLTGAVSSLKNEKLDEIPVSRVDKALQGKIAGLQINNVNPEAGAAPKIRVRGMGSISASNDPLVVVDGFPIPDGLSMISMGDVQSIEVLKDASSAALYGSRAAGGVILITTKSGEANKPKYNFKMYSGIRNALKLPDMLSTEEYTALLFREAEMRKQDPTVNGIATETMAFNKITEPEKAAYLILKYYDDQPTDWVDEGLRNNGTMQSYQLTVSGGDKNLKYFVSGNYIGEEGIMRNSTYDKFTFRAKVDAKLSKIATIGVNLSPNYSHQQ
;
A
#
# COMPACT_ATOMS: atom_id res chain seq x y z
N MET A 1 58.94 -54.33 -48.12
CA MET A 1 59.22 -53.36 -47.10
C MET A 1 59.14 -51.90 -47.62
N LYS A 2 58.13 -51.47 -48.43
CA LYS A 2 58.02 -50.10 -48.96
C LYS A 2 56.72 -49.36 -48.57
N LYS A 3 55.76 -49.95 -47.84
CA LYS A 3 54.46 -49.35 -47.47
C LYS A 3 54.44 -48.65 -46.11
N SER A 4 55.48 -48.79 -45.28
CA SER A 4 55.47 -48.22 -43.91
C SER A 4 55.91 -46.78 -43.84
N LYS A 5 56.77 -46.26 -44.71
CA LYS A 5 57.31 -44.89 -44.66
C LYS A 5 56.34 -43.82 -45.16
N HIS A 6 55.39 -44.16 -46.02
CA HIS A 6 54.42 -43.21 -46.56
C HIS A 6 53.31 -42.81 -45.56
N LYS A 7 52.87 -43.71 -44.68
CA LYS A 7 51.92 -43.46 -43.64
C LYS A 7 52.43 -42.56 -42.50
N GLN A 8 53.73 -42.57 -42.23
CA GLN A 8 54.32 -41.67 -41.21
C GLN A 8 54.52 -40.28 -41.74
N PHE A 9 54.72 -40.03 -43.02
CA PHE A 9 54.83 -38.73 -43.61
C PHE A 9 53.47 -38.02 -43.67
N ILE A 10 52.40 -38.69 -43.93
CA ILE A 10 51.04 -38.13 -43.96
C ILE A 10 50.60 -37.75 -42.54
N LYS A 11 50.85 -38.56 -41.51
CA LYS A 11 50.53 -38.26 -40.11
C LYS A 11 51.30 -37.02 -39.59
N LYS A 12 52.56 -36.83 -39.97
CA LYS A 12 53.35 -35.67 -39.60
C LYS A 12 52.85 -34.36 -40.29
N ARG A 13 52.40 -34.44 -41.55
CA ARG A 13 51.81 -33.26 -42.25
C ARG A 13 50.46 -32.83 -41.65
N TRP A 14 49.64 -33.77 -41.24
CA TRP A 14 48.36 -33.49 -40.56
C TRP A 14 48.59 -32.94 -39.16
N LEU A 15 49.58 -33.38 -38.42
CA LEU A 15 49.94 -32.83 -37.12
C LEU A 15 50.45 -31.40 -37.19
N ILE A 16 51.21 -31.06 -38.24
CA ILE A 16 51.73 -29.68 -38.48
C ILE A 16 50.57 -28.77 -38.90
N LEU A 17 49.60 -29.21 -39.70
CA LEU A 17 48.42 -28.47 -40.09
C LEU A 17 47.46 -28.27 -38.88
N PHE A 18 47.37 -29.23 -37.97
CA PHE A 18 46.61 -29.12 -36.74
C PHE A 18 47.26 -28.14 -35.74
N LEU A 19 48.57 -28.09 -35.64
CA LEU A 19 49.29 -27.13 -34.81
C LEU A 19 49.23 -25.71 -35.38
N LEU A 20 49.20 -25.49 -36.72
CA LEU A 20 49.00 -24.16 -37.32
C LEU A 20 47.59 -23.65 -37.19
N GLY A 21 46.58 -24.52 -37.03
CA GLY A 21 45.16 -24.15 -36.82
C GLY A 21 44.84 -23.65 -35.43
N ILE A 22 45.71 -23.88 -34.43
CA ILE A 22 45.47 -23.54 -33.02
C ILE A 22 46.00 -22.14 -32.67
N SER A 23 46.78 -21.47 -33.54
CA SER A 23 47.46 -20.19 -33.24
C SER A 23 46.75 -18.95 -33.74
N THR A 24 45.50 -19.03 -34.20
CA THR A 24 44.68 -17.85 -34.47
C THR A 24 43.73 -17.56 -33.33
N SER A 25 44.27 -17.36 -32.13
CA SER A 25 43.49 -16.66 -31.09
C SER A 25 43.32 -15.22 -31.55
N PRO A 26 42.07 -14.70 -31.71
CA PRO A 26 41.90 -13.30 -32.00
C PRO A 26 42.45 -12.56 -30.79
N ILE A 27 43.55 -11.80 -30.99
CA ILE A 27 44.03 -10.83 -30.02
C ILE A 27 42.98 -9.71 -30.02
N PHE A 28 42.02 -9.78 -29.13
CA PHE A 28 41.14 -8.64 -28.84
C PHE A 28 42.00 -7.58 -28.19
N SER A 29 42.40 -6.58 -28.98
CA SER A 29 43.02 -5.38 -28.47
C SER A 29 41.98 -4.66 -27.61
N GLN A 30 42.08 -4.84 -26.31
CA GLN A 30 41.25 -4.10 -25.34
C GLN A 30 41.69 -2.62 -25.41
N ILE A 31 40.71 -1.75 -25.54
CA ILE A 31 40.96 -0.28 -25.62
C ILE A 31 40.71 0.26 -24.22
N LYS A 32 41.73 0.88 -23.65
CA LYS A 32 41.63 1.53 -22.35
C LYS A 32 41.06 2.94 -22.53
N ILE A 33 39.95 3.21 -21.88
CA ILE A 33 39.30 4.53 -21.83
C ILE A 33 39.42 5.07 -20.41
N SER A 34 39.86 6.31 -20.30
CA SER A 34 39.95 7.02 -19.02
C SER A 34 39.35 8.42 -19.13
N GLY A 35 38.97 9.00 -18.00
CA GLY A 35 38.40 10.34 -17.97
C GLY A 35 38.01 10.75 -16.57
N THR A 36 37.37 11.90 -16.46
CA THR A 36 36.80 12.44 -15.22
C THR A 36 35.28 12.61 -15.35
N ILE A 37 34.60 12.39 -14.27
CA ILE A 37 33.13 12.56 -14.17
C ILE A 37 32.90 13.69 -13.16
N THR A 38 32.18 14.72 -13.58
CA THR A 38 31.82 15.87 -12.76
C THR A 38 30.33 16.15 -12.86
N ASP A 39 29.81 16.91 -11.91
CA ASP A 39 28.49 17.51 -12.02
C ASP A 39 28.53 18.81 -12.88
N ILE A 40 27.37 19.50 -12.94
CA ILE A 40 27.24 20.80 -13.67
C ILE A 40 28.05 21.93 -13.02
N ASN A 41 28.45 21.79 -11.73
CA ASN A 41 29.25 22.78 -11.00
C ASN A 41 30.75 22.47 -11.07
N ASN A 42 31.16 21.46 -11.90
CA ASN A 42 32.51 20.90 -11.98
C ASN A 42 33.00 20.21 -10.71
N GLU A 43 32.11 19.78 -9.80
CA GLU A 43 32.47 18.97 -8.64
C GLU A 43 32.66 17.51 -9.06
N PRO A 44 33.75 16.83 -8.61
CA PRO A 44 34.01 15.45 -8.99
C PRO A 44 33.00 14.50 -8.36
N LEU A 45 32.41 13.60 -9.17
CA LEU A 45 31.45 12.60 -8.69
C LEU A 45 32.14 11.27 -8.35
N ILE A 46 32.08 10.91 -7.08
CA ILE A 46 32.70 9.71 -6.50
C ILE A 46 31.72 8.54 -6.57
N GLY A 47 32.17 7.36 -6.98
CA GLY A 47 31.37 6.14 -6.93
C GLY A 47 30.33 6.01 -8.05
N VAL A 48 30.48 6.79 -9.14
CA VAL A 48 29.67 6.61 -10.35
C VAL A 48 29.92 5.23 -10.91
N ASN A 49 28.87 4.49 -11.23
CA ASN A 49 28.96 3.19 -11.85
C ASN A 49 29.11 3.33 -13.36
N ILE A 50 30.20 2.81 -13.91
CA ILE A 50 30.55 2.86 -15.34
C ILE A 50 30.53 1.45 -15.89
N THR A 51 29.66 1.16 -16.85
CA THR A 51 29.51 -0.17 -17.44
C THR A 51 29.54 -0.13 -18.95
N VAL A 52 30.03 -1.19 -19.58
CA VAL A 52 29.95 -1.35 -21.05
C VAL A 52 28.64 -2.07 -21.39
N LYS A 53 27.81 -1.39 -22.19
CA LYS A 53 26.46 -1.87 -22.56
C LYS A 53 26.51 -3.26 -23.17
N GLY A 54 25.66 -4.16 -22.63
CA GLY A 54 25.57 -5.54 -23.11
C GLY A 54 26.69 -6.47 -22.64
N THR A 55 27.58 -6.02 -21.73
CA THR A 55 28.66 -6.84 -21.16
C THR A 55 28.62 -6.81 -19.63
N ARG A 56 29.51 -7.59 -18.99
CA ARG A 56 29.71 -7.56 -17.53
C ARG A 56 30.93 -6.70 -17.14
N ILE A 57 31.49 -5.93 -18.08
CA ILE A 57 32.65 -5.10 -17.82
C ILE A 57 32.17 -3.79 -17.20
N GLY A 58 32.72 -3.45 -16.04
CA GLY A 58 32.37 -2.25 -15.32
C GLY A 58 33.47 -1.79 -14.36
N THR A 59 33.43 -0.54 -13.97
CA THR A 59 34.29 0.11 -12.98
C THR A 59 33.52 1.20 -12.25
N ILE A 60 34.12 1.81 -11.23
CA ILE A 60 33.57 2.95 -10.50
C ILE A 60 34.56 4.13 -10.52
N SER A 61 34.05 5.36 -10.42
CA SER A 61 34.90 6.56 -10.28
C SER A 61 35.52 6.66 -8.89
N ASP A 62 36.75 7.19 -8.84
CA ASP A 62 37.52 7.43 -7.61
C ASP A 62 37.13 8.76 -6.92
N PHE A 63 37.85 9.11 -5.84
CA PHE A 63 37.62 10.33 -5.06
C PHE A 63 37.75 11.64 -5.81
N ASN A 64 38.47 11.61 -6.96
CA ASN A 64 38.66 12.78 -7.83
C ASN A 64 37.75 12.70 -9.06
N GLY A 65 36.75 11.80 -9.05
CA GLY A 65 35.85 11.55 -10.19
C GLY A 65 36.56 10.86 -11.37
N LYS A 66 37.80 10.38 -11.23
CA LYS A 66 38.56 9.73 -12.31
C LYS A 66 38.14 8.27 -12.43
N TYR A 67 38.10 7.79 -13.67
CA TYR A 67 37.82 6.38 -13.96
C TYR A 67 38.72 5.84 -15.06
N SER A 68 38.82 4.53 -15.10
CA SER A 68 39.51 3.82 -16.21
C SER A 68 38.78 2.51 -16.44
N ILE A 69 38.37 2.26 -17.70
CA ILE A 69 37.65 1.05 -18.11
C ILE A 69 38.24 0.49 -19.41
N GLU A 70 38.29 -0.82 -19.52
CA GLU A 70 38.72 -1.51 -20.73
C GLU A 70 37.51 -1.91 -21.55
N VAL A 71 37.45 -1.52 -22.81
CA VAL A 71 36.34 -1.82 -23.70
C VAL A 71 36.77 -2.77 -24.83
N PRO A 72 35.89 -3.69 -25.25
CA PRO A 72 36.24 -4.71 -26.24
C PRO A 72 36.51 -4.15 -27.65
N ASN A 73 35.85 -3.09 -28.04
CA ASN A 73 35.99 -2.48 -29.37
C ASN A 73 35.58 -0.99 -29.39
N LYS A 74 35.91 -0.30 -30.49
CA LYS A 74 35.56 1.13 -30.69
C LYS A 74 34.06 1.42 -30.85
N GLN A 75 33.23 0.39 -31.09
CA GLN A 75 31.80 0.53 -31.26
C GLN A 75 31.04 0.30 -29.93
N SER A 76 31.75 0.00 -28.84
CA SER A 76 31.15 -0.18 -27.52
C SER A 76 30.52 1.15 -27.05
N VAL A 77 29.41 1.01 -26.29
CA VAL A 77 28.74 2.12 -25.62
C VAL A 77 29.01 2.01 -24.13
N ILE A 78 29.48 3.09 -23.53
CA ILE A 78 29.73 3.18 -22.10
C ILE A 78 28.49 3.83 -21.44
N VAL A 79 27.99 3.25 -20.40
CA VAL A 79 26.84 3.72 -19.61
C VAL A 79 27.37 4.21 -18.27
N PHE A 80 27.03 5.46 -17.94
CA PHE A 80 27.36 6.10 -16.67
C PHE A 80 26.06 6.23 -15.86
N SER A 81 26.02 5.67 -14.68
CA SER A 81 24.85 5.73 -13.79
C SER A 81 25.26 6.06 -12.36
N TYR A 82 24.53 7.00 -11.76
CA TYR A 82 24.74 7.42 -10.38
C TYR A 82 23.39 7.77 -9.74
N ILE A 83 23.25 7.49 -8.44
CA ILE A 83 21.99 7.75 -7.72
C ILE A 83 21.75 9.25 -7.67
N GLY A 84 20.57 9.69 -8.14
CA GLY A 84 20.20 11.11 -8.20
C GLY A 84 20.65 11.83 -9.47
N TYR A 85 21.26 11.13 -10.43
CA TYR A 85 21.73 11.71 -11.70
C TYR A 85 21.15 10.97 -12.90
N LYS A 86 20.96 11.68 -14.01
CA LYS A 86 20.50 11.09 -15.27
C LYS A 86 21.54 10.11 -15.81
N THR A 87 21.09 8.92 -16.18
CA THR A 87 21.95 7.94 -16.84
C THR A 87 22.38 8.43 -18.21
N ILE A 88 23.69 8.43 -18.49
CA ILE A 88 24.27 8.91 -19.74
C ILE A 88 24.91 7.74 -20.49
N GLU A 89 24.61 7.64 -21.78
CA GLU A 89 25.26 6.70 -22.70
C GLU A 89 26.20 7.45 -23.65
N LYS A 90 27.45 7.05 -23.77
CA LYS A 90 28.44 7.62 -24.65
C LYS A 90 29.17 6.55 -25.46
N SER A 91 29.39 6.83 -26.73
CA SER A 91 30.25 5.98 -27.58
C SER A 91 31.71 6.17 -27.23
N VAL A 92 32.53 5.17 -27.46
CA VAL A 92 33.97 5.16 -27.21
C VAL A 92 34.66 6.18 -28.14
N PRO A 93 35.36 7.21 -27.61
CA PRO A 93 36.08 8.19 -28.43
C PRO A 93 37.38 7.59 -28.95
N SER A 94 37.79 8.05 -30.11
CA SER A 94 39.09 7.65 -30.73
C SER A 94 40.32 8.12 -29.94
N SER A 95 40.17 9.13 -29.11
CA SER A 95 41.21 9.72 -28.26
C SER A 95 41.59 8.88 -27.04
N GLY A 96 40.77 7.88 -26.67
CA GLY A 96 40.96 7.12 -25.44
C GLY A 96 40.63 7.90 -24.14
N GLN A 97 40.22 9.16 -24.25
CA GLN A 97 39.85 9.99 -23.12
C GLN A 97 38.41 10.48 -23.26
N LEU A 98 37.59 10.29 -22.21
CA LEU A 98 36.17 10.62 -22.19
C LEU A 98 35.78 11.25 -20.85
N ASN A 99 35.66 12.59 -20.86
CA ASN A 99 35.11 13.31 -19.69
C ASN A 99 33.60 13.42 -19.82
N VAL A 100 32.91 13.25 -18.69
CA VAL A 100 31.44 13.22 -18.63
C VAL A 100 30.96 14.18 -17.57
N ILE A 101 30.05 15.07 -17.94
CA ILE A 101 29.31 15.92 -16.99
C ILE A 101 27.96 15.27 -16.80
N MET A 102 27.62 14.93 -15.55
CA MET A 102 26.31 14.37 -15.19
C MET A 102 25.39 15.48 -14.69
N GLU A 103 24.16 15.46 -15.18
CA GLU A 103 23.11 16.35 -14.72
C GLU A 103 22.34 15.62 -13.60
N GLU A 104 22.05 16.33 -12.52
CA GLU A 104 21.14 15.79 -11.49
C GLU A 104 19.80 15.43 -12.14
N GLU A 105 19.37 14.22 -11.89
CA GLU A 105 18.01 13.82 -12.18
C GLU A 105 17.13 14.47 -11.10
N THR A 106 16.84 15.76 -11.26
CA THR A 106 15.71 16.36 -10.59
C THR A 106 14.45 15.63 -11.10
N GLN A 107 14.24 14.40 -10.65
CA GLN A 107 12.89 13.91 -10.52
C GLN A 107 12.26 14.79 -9.44
N SER A 108 11.87 16.00 -9.80
CA SER A 108 10.65 16.54 -9.24
C SER A 108 9.61 15.48 -9.66
N ILE A 109 9.35 14.52 -8.79
CA ILE A 109 8.07 13.82 -8.80
C ILE A 109 7.12 14.99 -8.60
N GLU A 110 6.67 15.58 -9.71
CA GLU A 110 5.59 16.55 -9.70
C GLU A 110 4.40 15.75 -9.20
N GLU A 111 4.25 15.74 -7.90
CA GLU A 111 3.15 15.10 -7.23
C GLU A 111 1.90 15.86 -7.66
N VAL A 112 1.25 15.31 -8.67
CA VAL A 112 0.06 15.88 -9.26
C VAL A 112 -1.11 15.36 -8.45
N VAL A 113 -1.82 16.27 -7.80
CA VAL A 113 -3.05 15.97 -7.06
C VAL A 113 -4.23 16.17 -8.00
N VAL A 114 -5.10 15.19 -8.10
CA VAL A 114 -6.36 15.31 -8.83
C VAL A 114 -7.30 16.18 -8.00
N VAL A 115 -7.63 17.38 -8.47
CA VAL A 115 -8.61 18.27 -7.83
C VAL A 115 -9.91 18.27 -8.66
N ALA A 116 -11.01 18.80 -8.09
CA ALA A 116 -12.38 18.72 -8.58
C ALA A 116 -12.59 18.86 -10.10
N TYR A 117 -11.74 19.58 -10.82
CA TYR A 117 -11.89 19.86 -12.26
C TYR A 117 -10.57 19.74 -13.03
N GLY A 118 -9.63 18.88 -12.57
CA GLY A 118 -8.36 18.66 -13.26
C GLY A 118 -7.23 18.19 -12.35
N THR A 119 -6.03 18.16 -12.91
CA THR A 119 -4.82 17.83 -12.17
C THR A 119 -4.07 19.12 -11.85
N GLN A 120 -3.81 19.41 -10.58
CA GLN A 120 -2.95 20.51 -10.16
C GLN A 120 -1.67 20.00 -9.52
N LYS A 121 -0.58 20.73 -9.72
CA LYS A 121 0.66 20.43 -9.02
C LYS A 121 0.48 20.69 -7.54
N LYS A 122 0.94 19.77 -6.69
CA LYS A 122 0.88 19.92 -5.22
C LYS A 122 1.49 21.24 -4.73
N SER A 123 2.50 21.75 -5.44
CA SER A 123 3.12 23.05 -5.18
C SER A 123 2.18 24.24 -5.38
N HIS A 124 1.08 24.09 -6.10
CA HIS A 124 0.08 25.12 -6.33
C HIS A 124 -1.06 25.09 -5.29
N LEU A 125 -1.12 24.05 -4.46
CA LEU A 125 -2.07 23.97 -3.36
C LEU A 125 -1.47 24.68 -2.14
N THR A 126 -1.97 25.87 -1.84
CA THR A 126 -1.51 26.70 -0.71
C THR A 126 -1.97 26.18 0.65
N GLY A 127 -2.80 25.16 0.68
CA GLY A 127 -3.37 24.57 1.90
C GLY A 127 -2.58 23.36 2.44
N ALA A 128 -2.80 23.00 3.71
CA ALA A 128 -2.22 21.80 4.33
C ALA A 128 -2.83 20.52 3.76
N VAL A 129 -2.17 19.94 2.76
CA VAL A 129 -2.53 18.66 2.15
C VAL A 129 -1.63 17.57 2.71
N SER A 130 -2.23 16.51 3.25
CA SER A 130 -1.51 15.28 3.57
C SER A 130 -1.76 14.26 2.50
N SER A 131 -0.70 13.76 1.89
CA SER A 131 -0.73 12.72 0.85
C SER A 131 -0.16 11.42 1.38
N LEU A 132 -0.78 10.32 1.04
CA LEU A 132 -0.38 8.97 1.38
C LEU A 132 -0.41 8.11 0.11
N LYS A 133 0.76 7.68 -0.36
CA LYS A 133 0.88 6.73 -1.47
C LYS A 133 0.65 5.30 -0.98
N ASN A 134 -0.02 4.52 -1.77
CA ASN A 134 -0.31 3.13 -1.44
C ASN A 134 0.85 2.20 -1.84
N GLU A 135 2.04 2.39 -1.25
CA GLU A 135 3.17 1.50 -1.52
C GLU A 135 3.09 0.18 -0.75
N LYS A 136 2.52 0.23 0.47
CA LYS A 136 2.40 -0.94 1.36
C LYS A 136 1.04 -1.06 2.06
N LEU A 137 0.11 -0.13 1.82
CA LEU A 137 -1.19 -0.15 2.48
C LEU A 137 -2.09 -1.29 1.98
N ASP A 138 -1.88 -1.73 0.76
CA ASP A 138 -2.59 -2.86 0.17
C ASP A 138 -2.11 -4.24 0.69
N GLU A 139 -1.08 -4.26 1.53
CA GLU A 139 -0.65 -5.44 2.28
C GLU A 139 -1.41 -5.60 3.61
N ILE A 140 -2.11 -4.53 4.06
CA ILE A 140 -2.91 -4.57 5.29
C ILE A 140 -4.27 -5.20 4.97
N PRO A 141 -4.59 -6.35 5.56
CA PRO A 141 -5.86 -7.02 5.32
C PRO A 141 -6.98 -6.29 6.06
N VAL A 142 -7.69 -5.41 5.36
CA VAL A 142 -8.83 -4.67 5.89
C VAL A 142 -10.00 -4.72 4.91
N SER A 143 -11.20 -4.82 5.46
CA SER A 143 -12.43 -4.84 4.66
C SER A 143 -12.78 -3.47 4.05
N ARG A 144 -12.28 -2.38 4.66
CA ARG A 144 -12.57 -1.00 4.27
C ARG A 144 -11.30 -0.16 4.22
N VAL A 145 -11.26 0.79 3.28
CA VAL A 145 -10.12 1.70 3.08
C VAL A 145 -9.89 2.59 4.32
N ASP A 146 -10.96 3.04 4.98
CA ASP A 146 -10.89 3.87 6.18
C ASP A 146 -10.11 3.20 7.33
N LYS A 147 -10.30 1.90 7.54
CA LYS A 147 -9.55 1.14 8.57
C LYS A 147 -8.03 1.12 8.28
N ALA A 148 -7.62 1.09 7.01
CA ALA A 148 -6.21 1.13 6.64
C ALA A 148 -5.54 2.50 6.91
N LEU A 149 -6.33 3.57 6.96
CA LEU A 149 -5.85 4.94 7.15
C LEU A 149 -5.62 5.31 8.62
N GLN A 150 -6.09 4.48 9.56
CA GLN A 150 -5.99 4.75 10.98
C GLN A 150 -4.52 4.96 11.42
N GLY A 151 -4.23 6.13 12.00
CA GLY A 151 -2.88 6.49 12.45
C GLY A 151 -1.85 6.78 11.35
N LYS A 152 -2.24 6.74 10.06
CA LYS A 152 -1.34 6.96 8.92
C LYS A 152 -1.32 8.40 8.42
N ILE A 153 -2.36 9.17 8.67
CA ILE A 153 -2.51 10.54 8.19
C ILE A 153 -2.66 11.49 9.38
N ALA A 154 -1.71 12.42 9.54
CA ALA A 154 -1.77 13.41 10.60
C ALA A 154 -3.04 14.29 10.48
N GLY A 155 -3.78 14.49 11.58
CA GLY A 155 -5.01 15.27 11.62
C GLY A 155 -6.26 14.56 11.08
N LEU A 156 -6.15 13.28 10.70
CA LEU A 156 -7.29 12.41 10.42
C LEU A 156 -7.51 11.51 11.62
N GLN A 157 -8.66 11.62 12.25
CA GLN A 157 -9.09 10.83 13.40
C GLN A 157 -10.06 9.76 12.94
N ILE A 158 -9.73 8.51 13.18
CA ILE A 158 -10.55 7.36 12.80
C ILE A 158 -10.81 6.54 14.07
N ASN A 159 -12.04 6.52 14.50
CA ASN A 159 -12.48 5.81 15.69
C ASN A 159 -13.35 4.61 15.30
N ASN A 160 -12.84 3.42 15.52
CA ASN A 160 -13.56 2.18 15.29
C ASN A 160 -14.33 1.82 16.57
N VAL A 161 -15.57 2.30 16.69
CA VAL A 161 -16.41 2.15 17.89
C VAL A 161 -17.31 0.93 17.78
N ASN A 162 -17.57 0.44 16.58
CA ASN A 162 -18.44 -0.70 16.35
C ASN A 162 -17.59 -1.96 16.04
N PRO A 163 -17.69 -3.03 16.86
CA PRO A 163 -16.94 -4.26 16.67
C PRO A 163 -17.50 -5.18 15.56
N GLU A 164 -18.65 -4.85 14.96
CA GLU A 164 -19.24 -5.62 13.87
C GLU A 164 -18.34 -5.70 12.66
N ALA A 165 -18.39 -6.82 11.96
CA ALA A 165 -17.69 -7.00 10.69
C ALA A 165 -18.20 -6.00 9.65
N GLY A 166 -17.29 -5.39 8.89
CA GLY A 166 -17.65 -4.40 7.86
C GLY A 166 -18.14 -3.04 8.37
N ALA A 167 -18.33 -2.85 9.68
CA ALA A 167 -18.84 -1.60 10.25
C ALA A 167 -17.96 -0.40 9.88
N ALA A 168 -18.63 0.73 9.59
CA ALA A 168 -17.99 1.99 9.26
C ALA A 168 -17.41 2.66 10.52
N PRO A 169 -16.12 3.03 10.55
CA PRO A 169 -15.57 3.83 11.62
C PRO A 169 -16.07 5.28 11.52
N LYS A 170 -16.07 6.00 12.64
CA LYS A 170 -16.29 7.43 12.64
C LYS A 170 -15.01 8.14 12.22
N ILE A 171 -15.10 8.97 11.17
CA ILE A 171 -13.97 9.70 10.60
C ILE A 171 -14.15 11.18 10.87
N ARG A 172 -13.07 11.86 11.31
CA ARG A 172 -13.06 13.30 11.54
C ARG A 172 -11.74 13.90 11.07
N VAL A 173 -11.83 15.08 10.45
CA VAL A 173 -10.67 15.87 10.06
C VAL A 173 -10.61 17.10 10.94
N ARG A 174 -9.52 17.26 11.72
CA ARG A 174 -9.29 18.41 12.63
C ARG A 174 -10.37 18.64 13.71
N GLY A 175 -11.18 17.64 14.05
CA GLY A 175 -12.17 17.73 15.12
C GLY A 175 -13.60 18.01 14.65
N MET A 176 -14.44 18.58 15.53
CA MET A 176 -15.84 18.90 15.23
C MET A 176 -15.96 20.33 14.74
N GLY A 177 -16.46 20.52 13.53
CA GLY A 177 -16.73 21.83 12.93
C GLY A 177 -18.16 22.32 13.17
N SER A 178 -19.10 21.42 13.46
CA SER A 178 -20.51 21.75 13.67
C SER A 178 -21.10 20.89 14.79
N ILE A 179 -22.03 21.50 15.55
CA ILE A 179 -22.81 20.81 16.61
C ILE A 179 -24.05 20.13 16.00
N SER A 180 -24.60 20.68 14.94
CA SER A 180 -25.91 20.29 14.37
C SER A 180 -25.80 19.62 12.99
N ALA A 181 -24.68 19.79 12.28
CA ALA A 181 -24.47 19.18 10.96
C ALA A 181 -23.48 18.00 11.04
N SER A 182 -23.51 17.11 10.03
CA SER A 182 -22.52 16.03 9.91
C SER A 182 -21.10 16.61 9.82
N ASN A 183 -20.20 16.02 10.59
CA ASN A 183 -18.77 16.35 10.58
C ASN A 183 -17.96 15.35 9.75
N ASP A 184 -18.63 14.47 9.00
CA ASP A 184 -17.97 13.49 8.15
C ASP A 184 -17.31 14.17 6.96
N PRO A 185 -16.09 13.79 6.59
CA PRO A 185 -15.40 14.33 5.42
C PRO A 185 -16.10 13.92 4.12
N LEU A 186 -16.07 14.80 3.14
CA LEU A 186 -16.51 14.48 1.79
C LEU A 186 -15.50 13.53 1.13
N VAL A 187 -15.97 12.38 0.62
CA VAL A 187 -15.13 11.43 -0.11
C VAL A 187 -15.27 11.67 -1.61
N VAL A 188 -14.15 11.87 -2.28
CA VAL A 188 -14.08 12.10 -3.71
C VAL A 188 -13.17 11.04 -4.34
N VAL A 189 -13.67 10.29 -5.31
CA VAL A 189 -12.94 9.22 -5.99
C VAL A 189 -12.77 9.57 -7.46
N ASP A 190 -11.53 9.65 -7.92
CA ASP A 190 -11.18 10.04 -9.29
C ASP A 190 -11.89 11.33 -9.75
N GLY A 191 -12.08 12.29 -8.83
CA GLY A 191 -12.74 13.59 -9.08
C GLY A 191 -14.25 13.60 -8.86
N PHE A 192 -14.91 12.47 -8.57
CA PHE A 192 -16.35 12.38 -8.34
C PHE A 192 -16.66 12.21 -6.86
N PRO A 193 -17.54 13.04 -6.26
CA PRO A 193 -18.00 12.86 -4.90
C PRO A 193 -18.90 11.62 -4.79
N ILE A 194 -18.49 10.64 -4.03
CA ILE A 194 -19.21 9.38 -3.86
C ILE A 194 -19.55 9.23 -2.38
N PRO A 195 -20.85 9.21 -2.01
CA PRO A 195 -21.27 8.87 -0.67
C PRO A 195 -20.73 7.47 -0.30
N ASP A 196 -20.18 7.34 0.90
CA ASP A 196 -19.59 6.09 1.39
C ASP A 196 -18.49 5.48 0.48
N GLY A 197 -17.80 6.33 -0.31
CA GLY A 197 -16.78 5.88 -1.27
C GLY A 197 -15.64 5.06 -0.65
N LEU A 198 -15.39 5.20 0.66
CA LEU A 198 -14.39 4.42 1.38
C LEU A 198 -14.79 2.95 1.58
N SER A 199 -16.10 2.64 1.58
CA SER A 199 -16.59 1.26 1.61
C SER A 199 -16.63 0.62 0.24
N MET A 200 -16.86 1.42 -0.82
CA MET A 200 -17.08 0.92 -2.18
C MET A 200 -15.80 0.45 -2.87
N ILE A 201 -14.65 0.97 -2.46
CA ILE A 201 -13.36 0.71 -3.12
C ILE A 201 -12.57 -0.34 -2.36
N SER A 202 -11.83 -1.16 -3.10
CA SER A 202 -10.79 -2.03 -2.52
C SER A 202 -9.50 -1.26 -2.30
N MET A 203 -8.81 -1.48 -1.16
CA MET A 203 -7.51 -0.86 -0.89
C MET A 203 -6.47 -1.19 -1.97
N GLY A 204 -6.55 -2.36 -2.57
CA GLY A 204 -5.67 -2.77 -3.66
C GLY A 204 -5.85 -1.96 -4.95
N ASP A 205 -6.98 -1.30 -5.15
CA ASP A 205 -7.26 -0.46 -6.31
C ASP A 205 -6.86 1.01 -6.10
N VAL A 206 -6.50 1.38 -4.87
CA VAL A 206 -6.08 2.75 -4.53
C VAL A 206 -4.63 2.97 -4.94
N GLN A 207 -4.35 4.11 -5.58
CA GLN A 207 -3.01 4.58 -5.91
C GLN A 207 -2.50 5.55 -4.85
N SER A 208 -3.31 6.56 -4.51
CA SER A 208 -3.01 7.56 -3.48
C SER A 208 -4.25 8.05 -2.79
N ILE A 209 -4.08 8.56 -1.59
CA ILE A 209 -5.13 9.22 -0.80
C ILE A 209 -4.58 10.55 -0.32
N GLU A 210 -5.27 11.62 -0.65
CA GLU A 210 -4.97 12.96 -0.17
C GLU A 210 -6.09 13.46 0.74
N VAL A 211 -5.73 14.13 1.84
CA VAL A 211 -6.68 14.73 2.76
C VAL A 211 -6.51 16.24 2.75
N LEU A 212 -7.55 16.94 2.26
CA LEU A 212 -7.66 18.40 2.30
C LEU A 212 -8.25 18.79 3.64
N LYS A 213 -7.42 19.41 4.48
CA LYS A 213 -7.77 19.74 5.85
C LYS A 213 -8.22 21.19 6.00
N ASP A 214 -7.78 22.08 5.10
CA ASP A 214 -8.02 23.48 5.16
C ASP A 214 -9.22 23.91 4.33
N ALA A 215 -9.97 24.88 4.83
CA ALA A 215 -11.14 25.43 4.14
C ALA A 215 -10.79 26.00 2.76
N SER A 216 -9.59 26.55 2.57
CA SER A 216 -9.14 27.09 1.28
C SER A 216 -8.99 26.01 0.20
N SER A 217 -8.41 24.87 0.55
CA SER A 217 -8.26 23.74 -0.37
C SER A 217 -9.56 22.97 -0.58
N ALA A 218 -10.44 22.95 0.44
CA ALA A 218 -11.74 22.30 0.40
C ALA A 218 -12.82 23.16 -0.29
N ALA A 219 -12.61 24.48 -0.44
CA ALA A 219 -13.59 25.42 -1.01
C ALA A 219 -14.08 25.04 -2.41
N LEU A 220 -13.23 24.38 -3.22
CA LEU A 220 -13.58 23.88 -4.55
C LEU A 220 -14.75 22.87 -4.53
N TYR A 221 -15.00 22.22 -3.38
CA TYR A 221 -16.05 21.22 -3.20
C TYR A 221 -17.30 21.75 -2.51
N GLY A 222 -17.32 23.08 -2.22
CA GLY A 222 -18.47 23.80 -1.65
C GLY A 222 -18.73 23.45 -0.18
N SER A 223 -19.95 23.74 0.29
CA SER A 223 -20.36 23.59 1.70
C SER A 223 -20.28 22.15 2.22
N ARG A 224 -20.39 21.16 1.36
CA ARG A 224 -20.26 19.72 1.70
C ARG A 224 -18.86 19.35 2.19
N ALA A 225 -17.86 20.19 1.91
CA ALA A 225 -16.49 19.97 2.31
C ALA A 225 -16.13 20.58 3.66
N ALA A 226 -17.10 21.09 4.42
CA ALA A 226 -16.88 21.72 5.74
C ALA A 226 -16.21 20.77 6.74
N GLY A 227 -16.46 19.45 6.66
CA GLY A 227 -15.81 18.39 7.44
C GLY A 227 -14.45 17.96 6.90
N GLY A 228 -13.89 18.66 5.88
CA GLY A 228 -12.70 18.23 5.13
C GLY A 228 -13.04 17.37 3.90
N VAL A 229 -12.02 17.07 3.09
CA VAL A 229 -12.19 16.25 1.88
C VAL A 229 -11.13 15.15 1.85
N ILE A 230 -11.55 13.92 1.56
CA ILE A 230 -10.67 12.78 1.30
C ILE A 230 -10.72 12.52 -0.20
N LEU A 231 -9.60 12.78 -0.88
CA LEU A 231 -9.44 12.50 -2.29
C LEU A 231 -8.80 11.13 -2.46
N ILE A 232 -9.40 10.27 -3.26
CA ILE A 232 -8.89 8.96 -3.59
C ILE A 232 -8.58 8.92 -5.08
N THR A 233 -7.32 8.72 -5.41
CA THR A 233 -6.90 8.43 -6.77
C THR A 233 -6.72 6.94 -6.91
N THR A 234 -7.33 6.36 -7.92
CA THR A 234 -7.27 4.92 -8.15
C THR A 234 -6.23 4.57 -9.20
N LYS A 235 -5.74 3.33 -9.14
CA LYS A 235 -4.77 2.78 -10.09
C LYS A 235 -5.32 2.83 -11.52
N SER A 236 -4.44 3.15 -12.45
CA SER A 236 -4.71 3.18 -13.90
C SER A 236 -3.77 2.22 -14.62
N GLY A 237 -4.09 1.89 -15.87
CA GLY A 237 -3.19 1.16 -16.74
C GLY A 237 -1.93 1.97 -17.08
N GLU A 238 -0.84 1.27 -17.28
CA GLU A 238 0.43 1.84 -17.75
C GLU A 238 0.72 1.37 -19.18
N ALA A 239 1.50 2.15 -19.94
CA ALA A 239 1.93 1.76 -21.28
C ALA A 239 3.02 0.69 -21.23
N ASN A 240 2.68 -0.49 -20.74
CA ASN A 240 3.56 -1.64 -20.52
C ASN A 240 2.89 -2.92 -21.02
N LYS A 241 3.70 -3.99 -21.16
CA LYS A 241 3.16 -5.35 -21.36
C LYS A 241 2.18 -5.70 -20.26
N PRO A 242 1.17 -6.55 -20.54
CA PRO A 242 0.23 -6.97 -19.51
C PRO A 242 0.91 -7.53 -18.27
N LYS A 243 0.53 -6.99 -17.11
CA LYS A 243 0.96 -7.46 -15.79
C LYS A 243 -0.25 -8.10 -15.10
N TYR A 244 -0.05 -9.30 -14.59
CA TYR A 244 -1.03 -10.05 -13.80
C TYR A 244 -0.54 -10.07 -12.36
N ASN A 245 -1.39 -9.69 -11.42
CA ASN A 245 -1.07 -9.75 -10.01
C ASN A 245 -2.22 -10.44 -9.27
N PHE A 246 -1.89 -11.49 -8.54
CA PHE A 246 -2.81 -12.19 -7.65
C PHE A 246 -2.32 -12.06 -6.22
N LYS A 247 -3.18 -11.55 -5.33
CA LYS A 247 -2.93 -11.45 -3.90
C LYS A 247 -3.98 -12.26 -3.16
N MET A 248 -3.54 -13.02 -2.18
CA MET A 248 -4.40 -13.78 -1.30
C MET A 248 -3.98 -13.55 0.15
N TYR A 249 -4.94 -13.37 1.00
CA TYR A 249 -4.75 -13.29 2.44
C TYR A 249 -5.77 -14.18 3.13
N SER A 250 -5.33 -14.89 4.16
CA SER A 250 -6.18 -15.63 5.09
C SER A 250 -5.64 -15.43 6.50
N GLY A 251 -6.50 -15.13 7.45
CA GLY A 251 -6.11 -14.85 8.81
C GLY A 251 -7.20 -15.18 9.82
N ILE A 252 -6.81 -15.19 11.08
CA ILE A 252 -7.68 -15.42 12.23
C ILE A 252 -7.71 -14.13 13.05
N ARG A 253 -8.88 -13.77 13.53
CA ARG A 253 -9.12 -12.59 14.35
C ARG A 253 -9.62 -13.00 15.71
N ASN A 254 -8.96 -12.53 16.76
CA ASN A 254 -9.34 -12.74 18.15
C ASN A 254 -9.45 -11.40 18.88
N ALA A 255 -10.26 -11.35 19.93
CA ALA A 255 -10.25 -10.22 20.85
C ALA A 255 -8.88 -10.17 21.58
N LEU A 256 -8.24 -8.99 21.61
CA LEU A 256 -6.94 -8.81 22.28
C LEU A 256 -7.07 -8.93 23.80
N LYS A 257 -8.14 -8.38 24.36
CA LYS A 257 -8.44 -8.40 25.79
C LYS A 257 -9.95 -8.33 25.96
N LEU A 258 -10.46 -9.27 26.70
CA LEU A 258 -11.83 -9.26 27.17
C LEU A 258 -11.87 -8.69 28.59
N PRO A 259 -12.95 -8.00 29.00
CA PRO A 259 -13.11 -7.61 30.38
C PRO A 259 -13.27 -8.87 31.25
N ASP A 260 -12.61 -8.88 32.39
CA ASP A 260 -12.85 -9.91 33.39
C ASP A 260 -14.23 -9.64 33.99
N MET A 261 -15.15 -10.55 33.78
CA MET A 261 -16.50 -10.47 34.32
C MET A 261 -16.55 -11.14 35.70
N LEU A 262 -17.38 -10.61 36.60
CA LEU A 262 -17.61 -11.21 37.89
C LEU A 262 -18.29 -12.57 37.73
N SER A 263 -17.83 -13.55 38.46
CA SER A 263 -18.55 -14.82 38.63
C SER A 263 -19.87 -14.58 39.34
N THR A 264 -20.80 -15.54 39.27
CA THR A 264 -22.07 -15.44 39.98
C THR A 264 -21.85 -15.29 41.49
N GLU A 265 -20.85 -15.98 42.05
CA GLU A 265 -20.49 -15.89 43.45
C GLU A 265 -19.93 -14.50 43.82
N GLU A 266 -19.03 -13.96 43.02
CA GLU A 266 -18.46 -12.59 43.21
C GLU A 266 -19.57 -11.56 43.09
N TYR A 267 -20.47 -11.69 42.09
CA TYR A 267 -21.56 -10.75 41.88
C TYR A 267 -22.57 -10.80 43.09
N THR A 268 -22.92 -11.99 43.58
CA THR A 268 -23.77 -12.12 44.76
C THR A 268 -23.12 -11.58 46.02
N ALA A 269 -21.82 -11.81 46.20
CA ALA A 269 -21.05 -11.21 47.30
C ALA A 269 -21.05 -9.67 47.24
N LEU A 270 -20.95 -9.11 46.05
CA LEU A 270 -21.03 -7.65 45.79
C LEU A 270 -22.42 -7.13 46.21
N LEU A 271 -23.52 -7.83 45.84
CA LEU A 271 -24.87 -7.46 46.21
C LEU A 271 -25.10 -7.52 47.73
N PHE A 272 -24.60 -8.52 48.43
CA PHE A 272 -24.66 -8.58 49.88
C PHE A 272 -23.88 -7.42 50.52
N ARG A 273 -22.71 -7.10 50.03
CA ARG A 273 -21.93 -5.95 50.49
C ARG A 273 -22.66 -4.63 50.28
N GLU A 274 -23.33 -4.48 49.16
CA GLU A 274 -24.15 -3.32 48.85
C GLU A 274 -25.33 -3.22 49.83
N ALA A 275 -26.00 -4.34 50.13
CA ALA A 275 -27.07 -4.38 51.10
C ALA A 275 -26.62 -3.93 52.49
N GLU A 276 -25.45 -4.38 52.92
CA GLU A 276 -24.84 -3.95 54.18
C GLU A 276 -24.54 -2.44 54.21
N MET A 277 -23.96 -1.89 53.15
CA MET A 277 -23.69 -0.44 53.03
C MET A 277 -24.97 0.37 53.11
N ARG A 278 -26.05 -0.06 52.46
CA ARG A 278 -27.36 0.63 52.49
C ARG A 278 -28.05 0.55 53.88
N LYS A 279 -27.80 -0.47 54.64
CA LYS A 279 -28.27 -0.51 56.04
C LYS A 279 -27.60 0.58 56.89
N GLN A 280 -26.35 0.92 56.56
CA GLN A 280 -25.59 1.96 57.24
C GLN A 280 -25.89 3.36 56.70
N ASP A 281 -26.09 3.52 55.38
CA ASP A 281 -26.43 4.77 54.73
C ASP A 281 -27.49 4.54 53.62
N PRO A 282 -28.75 4.88 53.88
CA PRO A 282 -29.83 4.70 52.92
C PRO A 282 -29.72 5.55 51.66
N THR A 283 -28.85 6.53 51.64
CA THR A 283 -28.64 7.43 50.48
C THR A 283 -27.69 6.82 49.42
N VAL A 284 -27.02 5.72 49.72
CA VAL A 284 -26.17 5.02 48.75
C VAL A 284 -27.03 4.41 47.66
N ASN A 285 -26.88 4.98 46.45
CA ASN A 285 -27.43 4.41 45.22
C ASN A 285 -26.37 3.44 44.64
N GLY A 286 -26.68 2.16 44.57
CA GLY A 286 -25.79 1.16 44.06
C GLY A 286 -26.28 0.50 42.78
N ILE A 287 -25.43 -0.35 42.22
CA ILE A 287 -25.67 -1.09 40.97
C ILE A 287 -26.99 -1.88 41.01
N ALA A 288 -27.34 -2.47 42.17
CA ALA A 288 -28.54 -3.27 42.34
C ALA A 288 -29.83 -2.48 42.09
N THR A 289 -29.83 -1.16 42.31
CA THR A 289 -31.04 -0.34 42.15
C THR A 289 -31.42 -0.18 40.68
N GLU A 290 -30.44 0.00 39.80
CA GLU A 290 -30.68 0.17 38.39
C GLU A 290 -30.90 -1.17 37.67
N THR A 291 -30.09 -2.16 37.96
CA THR A 291 -30.16 -3.49 37.29
C THR A 291 -31.41 -4.24 37.67
N MET A 292 -31.95 -4.02 38.87
CA MET A 292 -33.11 -4.75 39.37
C MET A 292 -34.45 -4.02 39.25
N ALA A 293 -34.42 -2.74 38.86
CA ALA A 293 -35.63 -1.99 38.52
C ALA A 293 -36.47 -2.70 37.43
N PHE A 294 -35.80 -3.38 36.50
CA PHE A 294 -36.43 -4.19 35.46
C PHE A 294 -37.31 -5.32 36.06
N ASN A 295 -36.85 -5.97 37.12
CA ASN A 295 -37.56 -7.05 37.80
C ASN A 295 -38.33 -6.57 39.04
N LYS A 296 -38.43 -5.24 39.28
CA LYS A 296 -39.08 -4.66 40.49
C LYS A 296 -38.47 -5.12 41.81
N ILE A 297 -37.23 -5.57 41.82
CA ILE A 297 -36.49 -5.97 43.01
C ILE A 297 -35.59 -4.81 43.40
N THR A 298 -35.93 -4.10 44.46
CA THR A 298 -35.16 -2.92 44.95
C THR A 298 -34.25 -3.26 46.12
N GLU A 299 -34.32 -4.49 46.63
CA GLU A 299 -33.53 -4.92 47.79
C GLU A 299 -32.38 -5.81 47.34
N PRO A 300 -31.12 -5.38 47.46
CA PRO A 300 -29.96 -6.14 47.02
C PRO A 300 -29.84 -7.51 47.66
N GLU A 301 -30.11 -7.61 48.94
CA GLU A 301 -30.07 -8.86 49.70
C GLU A 301 -31.06 -9.90 49.15
N LYS A 302 -32.28 -9.47 48.83
CA LYS A 302 -33.30 -10.33 48.24
C LYS A 302 -32.93 -10.80 46.84
N ALA A 303 -32.30 -9.93 46.09
CA ALA A 303 -31.78 -10.26 44.79
C ALA A 303 -30.66 -11.29 44.85
N ALA A 304 -29.66 -11.09 45.71
CA ALA A 304 -28.60 -12.06 45.93
C ALA A 304 -29.16 -13.43 46.35
N TYR A 305 -30.14 -13.44 47.22
CA TYR A 305 -30.80 -14.69 47.64
C TYR A 305 -31.53 -15.39 46.48
N LEU A 306 -32.22 -14.63 45.61
CA LEU A 306 -32.91 -15.20 44.46
C LEU A 306 -31.91 -15.74 43.43
N ILE A 307 -30.80 -15.06 43.21
CA ILE A 307 -29.72 -15.53 42.32
C ILE A 307 -29.20 -16.87 42.86
N LEU A 308 -28.82 -16.94 44.12
CA LEU A 308 -28.33 -18.19 44.74
C LEU A 308 -29.35 -19.32 44.75
N LYS A 309 -30.66 -19.01 44.93
CA LYS A 309 -31.73 -20.00 44.94
C LYS A 309 -32.01 -20.63 43.59
N TYR A 310 -31.90 -19.82 42.51
CA TYR A 310 -32.17 -20.25 41.13
C TYR A 310 -30.89 -20.47 40.32
N TYR A 311 -29.74 -20.31 40.95
CA TYR A 311 -28.46 -20.61 40.36
C TYR A 311 -28.28 -22.13 40.26
N ASP A 312 -28.25 -22.62 39.04
CA ASP A 312 -28.11 -24.03 38.73
C ASP A 312 -26.65 -24.28 38.38
N ASP A 313 -25.77 -24.47 39.33
CA ASP A 313 -24.31 -24.83 39.27
C ASP A 313 -23.51 -24.66 37.95
N GLN A 314 -24.13 -24.12 36.90
CA GLN A 314 -23.60 -23.91 35.57
C GLN A 314 -23.75 -22.42 35.19
N PRO A 315 -22.79 -21.54 35.60
CA PRO A 315 -22.82 -20.14 35.19
C PRO A 315 -22.66 -20.04 33.68
N THR A 316 -23.54 -19.31 33.04
CA THR A 316 -23.37 -18.97 31.63
C THR A 316 -22.32 -17.89 31.51
N ASP A 317 -21.23 -18.17 30.82
CA ASP A 317 -20.28 -17.16 30.41
C ASP A 317 -20.84 -16.36 29.22
N TRP A 318 -21.48 -15.22 29.51
CA TRP A 318 -22.11 -14.38 28.51
C TRP A 318 -21.07 -13.74 27.55
N VAL A 319 -19.81 -13.66 27.97
CA VAL A 319 -18.72 -13.18 27.09
C VAL A 319 -18.42 -14.22 26.02
N ASP A 320 -18.32 -15.51 26.44
CA ASP A 320 -18.07 -16.59 25.48
C ASP A 320 -19.31 -16.90 24.61
N GLU A 321 -20.52 -16.72 25.16
CA GLU A 321 -21.78 -16.85 24.39
C GLU A 321 -21.93 -15.73 23.35
N GLY A 322 -21.52 -14.52 23.68
CA GLY A 322 -21.62 -13.33 22.77
C GLY A 322 -20.48 -13.20 21.80
N LEU A 323 -19.31 -13.70 22.14
CA LEU A 323 -18.11 -13.52 21.36
C LEU A 323 -17.65 -14.82 20.69
N ARG A 324 -16.98 -14.64 19.56
CA ARG A 324 -16.37 -15.74 18.80
C ARG A 324 -14.86 -15.73 19.05
N ASN A 325 -14.32 -16.87 19.38
CA ASN A 325 -12.90 -17.13 19.32
C ASN A 325 -12.58 -17.59 17.88
N ASN A 326 -11.52 -17.03 17.28
CA ASN A 326 -11.04 -17.39 15.94
C ASN A 326 -11.98 -16.98 14.78
N GLY A 327 -12.48 -15.73 14.77
CA GLY A 327 -13.14 -15.17 13.59
C GLY A 327 -12.21 -15.21 12.38
N THR A 328 -12.70 -15.67 11.23
CA THR A 328 -11.89 -15.79 10.01
C THR A 328 -11.94 -14.52 9.18
N MET A 329 -10.85 -14.25 8.47
CA MET A 329 -10.78 -13.20 7.45
C MET A 329 -10.09 -13.76 6.22
N GLN A 330 -10.70 -13.56 5.05
CA GLN A 330 -10.18 -14.00 3.77
C GLN A 330 -10.27 -12.85 2.77
N SER A 331 -9.24 -12.70 1.94
CA SER A 331 -9.23 -11.72 0.85
C SER A 331 -8.54 -12.31 -0.36
N TYR A 332 -9.17 -12.15 -1.53
CA TYR A 332 -8.65 -12.59 -2.80
C TYR A 332 -8.73 -11.42 -3.77
N GLN A 333 -7.61 -11.06 -4.37
CA GLN A 333 -7.54 -9.98 -5.35
C GLN A 333 -6.81 -10.44 -6.60
N LEU A 334 -7.43 -10.24 -7.75
CA LEU A 334 -6.83 -10.42 -9.07
C LEU A 334 -6.80 -9.07 -9.77
N THR A 335 -5.64 -8.69 -10.30
CA THR A 335 -5.47 -7.44 -11.03
C THR A 335 -4.78 -7.71 -12.36
N VAL A 336 -5.29 -7.12 -13.42
CA VAL A 336 -4.70 -7.14 -14.76
C VAL A 336 -4.54 -5.70 -15.21
N SER A 337 -3.34 -5.30 -15.54
CA SER A 337 -3.05 -3.94 -16.02
C SER A 337 -2.07 -3.97 -17.19
N GLY A 338 -2.20 -3.04 -18.11
CA GLY A 338 -1.32 -2.94 -19.25
C GLY A 338 -1.78 -1.89 -20.24
N GLY A 339 -1.17 -1.90 -21.42
CA GLY A 339 -1.55 -1.02 -22.49
C GLY A 339 -0.40 -0.59 -23.35
N ASP A 340 -0.70 0.34 -24.24
CA ASP A 340 0.28 1.02 -25.09
C ASP A 340 0.13 2.56 -24.99
N LYS A 341 0.70 3.30 -25.92
CA LYS A 341 0.61 4.77 -25.98
C LYS A 341 -0.81 5.28 -26.26
N ASN A 342 -1.68 4.44 -26.84
CA ASN A 342 -3.03 4.81 -27.29
C ASN A 342 -4.13 4.23 -26.40
N LEU A 343 -3.90 3.06 -25.83
CA LEU A 343 -4.87 2.36 -24.99
C LEU A 343 -4.20 1.89 -23.71
N LYS A 344 -4.75 2.25 -22.57
CA LYS A 344 -4.35 1.77 -21.25
C LYS A 344 -5.55 1.16 -20.55
N TYR A 345 -5.32 0.07 -19.84
CA TYR A 345 -6.39 -0.60 -19.10
C TYR A 345 -5.92 -1.10 -17.75
N PHE A 346 -6.84 -1.06 -16.81
CA PHE A 346 -6.70 -1.63 -15.47
C PHE A 346 -8.00 -2.36 -15.14
N VAL A 347 -7.92 -3.64 -14.82
CA VAL A 347 -9.06 -4.47 -14.42
C VAL A 347 -8.71 -5.16 -13.13
N SER A 348 -9.59 -5.11 -12.14
CA SER A 348 -9.44 -5.81 -10.88
C SER A 348 -10.74 -6.49 -10.46
N GLY A 349 -10.59 -7.63 -9.81
CA GLY A 349 -11.65 -8.32 -9.08
C GLY A 349 -11.17 -8.60 -7.67
N ASN A 350 -11.99 -8.29 -6.66
CA ASN A 350 -11.64 -8.47 -5.28
C ASN A 350 -12.82 -9.05 -4.50
N TYR A 351 -12.53 -10.02 -3.64
CA TYR A 351 -13.43 -10.58 -2.65
C TYR A 351 -12.83 -10.44 -1.27
N ILE A 352 -13.61 -10.03 -0.29
CA ILE A 352 -13.26 -9.99 1.11
C ILE A 352 -14.41 -10.62 1.88
N GLY A 353 -14.09 -11.66 2.68
CA GLY A 353 -14.96 -12.25 3.68
C GLY A 353 -14.36 -11.99 5.07
N GLU A 354 -15.15 -11.48 5.99
CA GLU A 354 -14.77 -11.16 7.36
C GLU A 354 -15.81 -11.69 8.34
N GLU A 355 -15.39 -12.50 9.29
CA GLU A 355 -16.16 -12.83 10.47
C GLU A 355 -15.75 -11.90 11.62
N GLY A 356 -16.74 -11.25 12.23
CA GLY A 356 -16.52 -10.42 13.42
C GLY A 356 -16.21 -11.23 14.66
N ILE A 357 -15.70 -10.56 15.68
CA ILE A 357 -15.55 -11.14 17.02
C ILE A 357 -16.90 -11.34 17.73
N MET A 358 -17.94 -10.63 17.35
CA MET A 358 -19.29 -10.91 17.80
C MET A 358 -19.85 -12.10 17.01
N ARG A 359 -20.53 -13.02 17.69
CA ARG A 359 -21.25 -14.12 17.01
C ARG A 359 -22.34 -13.54 16.10
N ASN A 360 -22.60 -14.21 14.99
CA ASN A 360 -23.53 -13.76 13.95
C ASN A 360 -23.20 -12.44 13.26
N SER A 361 -21.96 -11.96 13.41
CA SER A 361 -21.47 -10.81 12.66
C SER A 361 -20.57 -11.28 11.52
N THR A 362 -21.04 -11.10 10.29
CA THR A 362 -20.31 -11.46 9.07
C THR A 362 -20.38 -10.32 8.05
N TYR A 363 -19.36 -10.23 7.22
CA TYR A 363 -19.29 -9.25 6.14
C TYR A 363 -18.63 -9.85 4.91
N ASP A 364 -19.35 -9.87 3.81
CA ASP A 364 -18.88 -10.29 2.51
C ASP A 364 -18.94 -9.14 1.53
N LYS A 365 -17.87 -8.93 0.77
CA LYS A 365 -17.80 -7.88 -0.23
C LYS A 365 -17.14 -8.37 -1.51
N PHE A 366 -17.82 -8.15 -2.63
CA PHE A 366 -17.29 -8.32 -3.96
C PHE A 366 -17.12 -6.95 -4.62
N THR A 367 -15.96 -6.68 -5.16
CA THR A 367 -15.68 -5.45 -5.90
C THR A 367 -15.08 -5.81 -7.25
N PHE A 368 -15.65 -5.30 -8.30
CA PHE A 368 -15.06 -5.36 -9.63
C PHE A 368 -14.76 -3.94 -10.11
N ARG A 369 -13.65 -3.78 -10.80
CA ARG A 369 -13.28 -2.49 -11.38
C ARG A 369 -12.69 -2.69 -12.75
N ALA A 370 -13.10 -1.85 -13.69
CA ALA A 370 -12.51 -1.75 -15.02
C ALA A 370 -12.32 -0.28 -15.40
N LYS A 371 -11.08 0.13 -15.61
CA LYS A 371 -10.72 1.46 -16.07
C LYS A 371 -9.98 1.34 -17.40
N VAL A 372 -10.47 2.04 -18.41
CA VAL A 372 -9.89 2.05 -19.75
C VAL A 372 -9.76 3.48 -20.21
N ASP A 373 -8.54 3.88 -20.59
CA ASP A 373 -8.22 5.18 -21.15
C ASP A 373 -7.74 4.99 -22.59
N ALA A 374 -8.50 5.52 -23.56
CA ALA A 374 -8.21 5.41 -24.98
C ALA A 374 -7.94 6.79 -25.60
N LYS A 375 -6.77 6.98 -26.20
CA LYS A 375 -6.40 8.18 -26.92
C LYS A 375 -6.85 8.04 -28.38
N LEU A 376 -7.95 8.72 -28.73
CA LEU A 376 -8.53 8.66 -30.07
C LEU A 376 -7.76 9.54 -31.08
N SER A 377 -7.20 10.66 -30.60
CA SER A 377 -6.42 11.58 -31.42
C SER A 377 -5.41 12.34 -30.54
N LYS A 378 -4.65 13.27 -31.16
CA LYS A 378 -3.74 14.15 -30.39
C LYS A 378 -4.47 15.06 -29.40
N ILE A 379 -5.76 15.33 -29.63
CA ILE A 379 -6.59 16.27 -28.85
C ILE A 379 -7.74 15.60 -28.10
N ALA A 380 -8.01 14.31 -28.31
CA ALA A 380 -9.15 13.61 -27.72
C ALA A 380 -8.72 12.32 -27.01
N THR A 381 -9.11 12.20 -25.76
CA THR A 381 -8.96 10.98 -24.94
C THR A 381 -10.33 10.63 -24.36
N ILE A 382 -10.72 9.37 -24.43
CA ILE A 382 -11.92 8.85 -23.78
C ILE A 382 -11.48 7.93 -22.65
N GLY A 383 -12.02 8.18 -21.44
CA GLY A 383 -11.85 7.34 -20.26
C GLY A 383 -13.18 6.73 -19.85
N VAL A 384 -13.18 5.45 -19.54
CA VAL A 384 -14.31 4.74 -18.94
C VAL A 384 -13.84 4.11 -17.65
N ASN A 385 -14.57 4.35 -16.56
CA ASN A 385 -14.32 3.80 -15.24
C ASN A 385 -15.60 3.17 -14.70
N LEU A 386 -15.61 1.84 -14.57
CA LEU A 386 -16.72 1.05 -14.03
C LEU A 386 -16.26 0.44 -12.71
N SER A 387 -17.06 0.56 -11.66
CA SER A 387 -16.73 0.04 -10.32
C SER A 387 -17.97 -0.52 -9.62
N PRO A 388 -18.63 -1.57 -10.14
CA PRO A 388 -19.70 -2.23 -9.41
C PRO A 388 -19.15 -2.90 -8.14
N ASN A 389 -19.92 -2.83 -7.07
CA ASN A 389 -19.63 -3.53 -5.84
C ASN A 389 -20.92 -4.15 -5.29
N TYR A 390 -20.77 -5.22 -4.54
CA TYR A 390 -21.82 -5.87 -3.78
C TYR A 390 -21.28 -6.17 -2.40
N SER A 391 -22.00 -5.80 -1.36
CA SER A 391 -21.66 -6.14 0.02
C SER A 391 -22.88 -6.66 0.76
N HIS A 392 -22.64 -7.64 1.61
CA HIS A 392 -23.63 -8.21 2.52
C HIS A 392 -23.06 -8.18 3.94
N GLN A 393 -23.84 -7.66 4.88
CA GLN A 393 -23.50 -7.59 6.30
C GLN A 393 -24.64 -8.22 7.07
N GLN A 394 -24.32 -9.09 8.01
CA GLN A 394 -25.24 -9.75 8.91
C GLN A 394 -24.86 -9.45 10.35
#